data_411d82628ca4f048a71636278bfe7297
#
_entry.id   411d82628ca4f048a71636278bfe7297
#
_cell.length_a   1.000
_cell.length_b   1.000
_cell.length_c   1.000
_cell.angle_alpha   90.00
_cell.angle_beta   90.00
_cell.angle_gamma   90.00
#
_symmetry.space_group_name_H-M   'P 1'
#
loop_
_entity.id
_entity.type
_entity.pdbx_description
1 polymer ?
#
loop_
_entity_poly.entity_id
_entity_poly.type
_entity_poly.pdbx_seq_one_letter_code
_entity_poly.pdbx_strand_id
1 'polypeptide(L)'
;KVNLLDNLDLAVLAIYADNYDRYIDASCALQRQGLTVMGKHEEKPSPYIKIANDAAVQIQRCSTKLGLAATDRLKLIVPTQAEEKPVNKFLRFLERG
;
A
#
# COMPACT_ATOMS: atom_id res chain seq x y z
N LYS A 1 4.11 -27.05 7.57
CA LYS A 1 4.36 -25.66 7.93
C LYS A 1 3.89 -24.76 6.79
N VAL A 2 2.99 -23.84 7.10
CA VAL A 2 2.42 -22.95 6.09
C VAL A 2 3.13 -21.63 6.12
N ASN A 3 3.66 -21.21 4.98
CA ASN A 3 4.24 -19.88 4.83
C ASN A 3 3.16 -18.93 4.34
N LEU A 4 3.00 -17.80 5.01
CA LEU A 4 2.04 -16.80 4.59
C LEU A 4 2.50 -16.04 3.34
N LEU A 5 3.80 -16.04 3.10
CA LEU A 5 4.39 -15.38 1.94
C LEU A 5 5.23 -16.40 1.17
N ASP A 6 5.12 -16.36 -0.15
CA ASP A 6 5.98 -17.16 -1.03
C ASP A 6 6.91 -16.24 -1.82
N ASN A 7 7.64 -16.79 -2.79
CA ASN A 7 8.60 -16.02 -3.58
C ASN A 7 7.92 -14.90 -4.36
N LEU A 8 6.73 -15.15 -4.87
CA LEU A 8 5.99 -14.12 -5.61
C LEU A 8 5.58 -12.98 -4.67
N ASP A 9 5.11 -13.33 -3.47
CA ASP A 9 4.73 -12.34 -2.48
C ASP A 9 5.92 -11.52 -2.03
N LEU A 10 7.10 -12.14 -1.93
CA LEU A 10 8.32 -11.42 -1.59
C LEU A 10 8.70 -10.43 -2.68
N ALA A 11 8.47 -10.78 -3.96
CA ALA A 11 8.71 -9.86 -5.05
C ALA A 11 7.76 -8.66 -4.96
N VAL A 12 6.49 -8.90 -4.67
CA VAL A 12 5.50 -7.83 -4.51
C VAL A 12 5.86 -6.96 -3.31
N LEU A 13 6.31 -7.57 -2.23
CA LEU A 13 6.73 -6.83 -1.04
C LEU A 13 7.94 -5.95 -1.33
N ALA A 14 8.89 -6.44 -2.13
CA ALA A 14 10.05 -5.65 -2.52
C ALA A 14 9.63 -4.43 -3.34
N ILE A 15 8.69 -4.60 -4.26
CA ILE A 15 8.16 -3.50 -5.06
C ILE A 15 7.44 -2.50 -4.16
N TYR A 16 6.67 -2.99 -3.20
CA TYR A 16 5.98 -2.16 -2.22
C TYR A 16 6.98 -1.29 -1.46
N ALA A 17 8.03 -1.91 -0.94
CA ALA A 17 9.03 -1.19 -0.14
C ALA A 17 9.75 -0.13 -0.98
N ASP A 18 10.12 -0.47 -2.21
CA ASP A 18 10.81 0.45 -3.12
C ASP A 18 9.92 1.66 -3.44
N ASN A 19 8.65 1.42 -3.73
CA ASN A 19 7.74 2.52 -4.03
C ASN A 19 7.40 3.36 -2.80
N TYR A 20 7.35 2.74 -1.64
CA TYR A 20 7.15 3.47 -0.40
C TYR A 20 8.29 4.46 -0.17
N ASP A 21 9.52 4.00 -0.40
CA ASP A 21 10.70 4.84 -0.27
C ASP A 21 10.67 6.01 -1.25
N ARG A 22 10.30 5.75 -2.50
CA ARG A 22 10.15 6.80 -3.50
C ARG A 22 9.08 7.80 -3.13
N TYR A 23 7.98 7.31 -2.60
CA TYR A 23 6.89 8.18 -2.19
C TYR A 23 7.34 9.14 -1.09
N ILE A 24 8.05 8.64 -0.10
CA ILE A 24 8.56 9.46 0.99
C ILE A 24 9.55 10.49 0.47
N ASP A 25 10.49 10.08 -0.37
CA ASP A 25 11.48 10.99 -0.93
C ASP A 25 10.83 12.08 -1.76
N ALA A 26 9.89 11.73 -2.62
CA ALA A 26 9.21 12.69 -3.46
C ALA A 26 8.36 13.65 -2.62
N SER A 27 7.67 13.12 -1.60
CA SER A 27 6.86 13.96 -0.71
C SER A 27 7.71 14.94 0.06
N CYS A 28 8.86 14.50 0.55
CA CYS A 28 9.78 15.39 1.25
C CYS A 28 10.32 16.47 0.32
N ALA A 29 10.64 16.11 -0.92
CA ALA A 29 11.10 17.07 -1.91
C ALA A 29 10.02 18.14 -2.20
N LEU A 30 8.76 17.68 -2.32
CA LEU A 30 7.65 18.60 -2.55
C LEU A 30 7.46 19.56 -1.37
N GLN A 31 7.65 19.08 -0.15
CA GLN A 31 7.53 19.96 1.01
C GLN A 31 8.63 21.01 1.05
N ARG A 32 9.83 20.65 0.60
CA ARG A 32 10.95 21.60 0.59
C ARG A 32 10.89 22.57 -0.57
N GLN A 33 10.50 22.09 -1.75
CA GLN A 33 10.63 22.86 -2.99
C GLN A 33 9.31 23.45 -3.48
N GLY A 34 8.18 22.92 -2.98
CA GLY A 34 6.86 23.35 -3.44
C GLY A 34 6.40 22.58 -4.66
N LEU A 35 5.19 22.88 -5.10
CA LEU A 35 4.54 22.14 -6.17
C LEU A 35 4.99 22.56 -7.56
N THR A 36 5.67 23.70 -7.68
CA THR A 36 6.13 24.18 -8.97
C THR A 36 7.63 24.42 -8.92
N VAL A 37 8.25 24.33 -10.07
CA VAL A 37 9.66 24.67 -10.25
C VAL A 37 9.78 25.65 -11.40
N MET A 38 10.84 26.47 -11.37
CA MET A 38 11.04 27.45 -12.41
C MET A 38 11.66 26.82 -13.64
N GLY A 39 10.94 26.84 -14.76
CA GLY A 39 11.51 26.46 -16.04
C GLY A 39 12.25 27.60 -16.68
N LYS A 40 12.64 27.45 -17.94
CA LYS A 40 13.39 28.48 -18.64
C LYS A 40 12.61 29.78 -18.77
N HIS A 41 11.31 29.71 -18.99
CA HIS A 41 10.51 30.87 -19.24
C HIS A 41 9.26 30.98 -18.37
N GLU A 42 8.94 29.91 -17.64
CA GLU A 42 7.72 29.89 -16.85
C GLU A 42 7.81 28.85 -15.75
N GLU A 43 6.90 28.96 -14.78
CA GLU A 43 6.77 27.94 -13.75
C GLU A 43 6.19 26.67 -14.34
N LYS A 44 6.68 25.55 -13.88
CA LYS A 44 6.22 24.22 -14.29
C LYS A 44 5.89 23.40 -13.07
N PRO A 45 4.97 22.42 -13.20
CA PRO A 45 4.74 21.50 -12.09
C PRO A 45 6.01 20.76 -11.72
N SER A 46 6.20 20.52 -10.44
CA SER A 46 7.35 19.76 -9.97
C SER A 46 7.28 18.34 -10.50
N PRO A 47 8.39 17.77 -11.00
CA PRO A 47 8.40 16.38 -11.43
C PRO A 47 8.14 15.40 -10.29
N TYR A 48 8.34 15.83 -9.06
CA TYR A 48 8.07 14.98 -7.90
C TYR A 48 6.60 14.70 -7.67
N ILE A 49 5.70 15.54 -8.22
CA ILE A 49 4.26 15.28 -8.13
C ILE A 49 3.93 13.95 -8.82
N LYS A 50 4.43 13.77 -10.04
CA LYS A 50 4.19 12.54 -10.78
C LYS A 50 4.83 11.34 -10.09
N ILE A 51 6.04 11.51 -9.60
CA ILE A 51 6.76 10.43 -8.91
C ILE A 51 5.97 9.98 -7.68
N ALA A 52 5.49 10.93 -6.88
CA ALA A 52 4.71 10.62 -5.68
C ALA A 52 3.40 9.92 -6.05
N ASN A 53 2.69 10.42 -7.05
CA ASN A 53 1.43 9.83 -7.47
C ASN A 53 1.60 8.43 -8.03
N ASP A 54 2.61 8.23 -8.87
CA ASP A 54 2.87 6.90 -9.43
C ASP A 54 3.26 5.90 -8.34
N ALA A 55 4.08 6.34 -7.40
CA ALA A 55 4.47 5.50 -6.28
C ALA A 55 3.26 5.14 -5.42
N ALA A 56 2.37 6.11 -5.15
CA ALA A 56 1.17 5.86 -4.36
C ALA A 56 0.26 4.82 -5.01
N VAL A 57 0.11 4.87 -6.34
CA VAL A 57 -0.68 3.88 -7.06
C VAL A 57 -0.08 2.48 -6.90
N GLN A 58 1.25 2.37 -7.03
CA GLN A 58 1.91 1.07 -6.88
C GLN A 58 1.81 0.55 -5.45
N ILE A 59 1.91 1.43 -4.46
CA ILE A 59 1.74 1.05 -3.07
C ILE A 59 0.35 0.45 -2.85
N GLN A 60 -0.68 1.09 -3.39
CA GLN A 60 -2.05 0.60 -3.25
C GLN A 60 -2.23 -0.76 -3.93
N ARG A 61 -1.69 -0.91 -5.13
CA ARG A 61 -1.78 -2.18 -5.86
C ARG A 61 -1.07 -3.30 -5.11
N CYS A 62 0.12 -3.03 -4.61
CA CYS A 62 0.89 -4.02 -3.87
C CYS A 62 0.21 -4.38 -2.57
N SER A 63 -0.31 -3.38 -1.85
CA SER A 63 -1.03 -3.61 -0.60
C SER A 63 -2.23 -4.52 -0.81
N THR A 64 -2.99 -4.28 -1.88
CA THR A 64 -4.14 -5.10 -2.19
C THR A 64 -3.73 -6.54 -2.47
N LYS A 65 -2.69 -6.73 -3.27
CA LYS A 65 -2.22 -8.08 -3.60
C LYS A 65 -1.71 -8.82 -2.37
N LEU A 66 -0.94 -8.13 -1.54
CA LEU A 66 -0.41 -8.74 -0.31
C LEU A 66 -1.54 -9.06 0.67
N GLY A 67 -2.51 -8.17 0.80
CA GLY A 67 -3.65 -8.39 1.66
C GLY A 67 -4.50 -9.56 1.21
N LEU A 68 -4.76 -9.66 -0.10
CA LEU A 68 -5.54 -10.78 -0.64
C LEU A 68 -4.80 -12.10 -0.48
N ALA A 69 -3.51 -12.12 -0.74
CA ALA A 69 -2.72 -13.34 -0.60
C ALA A 69 -2.70 -13.81 0.85
N ALA A 70 -2.50 -12.89 1.78
CA ALA A 70 -2.49 -13.24 3.20
C ALA A 70 -3.85 -13.74 3.66
N THR A 71 -4.93 -13.10 3.20
CA THR A 71 -6.28 -13.51 3.53
C THR A 71 -6.57 -14.92 3.03
N ASP A 72 -6.19 -15.21 1.78
CA ASP A 72 -6.41 -16.53 1.22
C ASP A 72 -5.66 -17.60 2.01
N ARG A 73 -4.44 -17.31 2.42
CA ARG A 73 -3.67 -18.28 3.21
C ARG A 73 -4.23 -18.48 4.59
N LEU A 74 -4.76 -17.43 5.20
CA LEU A 74 -5.40 -17.54 6.49
C LEU A 74 -6.64 -18.43 6.41
N LYS A 75 -7.37 -18.39 5.30
CA LYS A 75 -8.51 -19.28 5.10
C LYS A 75 -8.10 -20.75 5.08
N LEU A 76 -6.89 -21.04 4.64
CA LEU A 76 -6.38 -22.41 4.64
C LEU A 76 -5.95 -22.86 6.03
N ILE A 77 -5.55 -21.92 6.87
CA ILE A 77 -5.04 -22.23 8.21
C ILE A 77 -6.18 -22.32 9.23
N VAL A 78 -7.13 -21.38 9.14
CA VAL A 78 -8.21 -21.26 10.10
C VAL A 78 -9.33 -22.23 9.72
N PRO A 79 -9.73 -23.13 10.63
CA PRO A 79 -10.80 -24.05 10.34
C PRO A 79 -12.11 -23.33 10.07
N THR A 80 -12.95 -23.97 9.26
CA THR A 80 -14.23 -23.37 8.87
C THR A 80 -15.19 -23.18 10.03
N GLN A 81 -15.02 -23.93 11.11
CA GLN A 81 -15.89 -23.75 12.26
C GLN A 81 -15.57 -22.46 13.03
N ALA A 82 -14.51 -21.79 12.73
CA ALA A 82 -14.31 -20.45 13.23
C ALA A 82 -15.22 -19.51 12.44
N GLU A 83 -16.49 -19.63 12.71
CA GLU A 83 -17.49 -19.05 11.83
C GLU A 83 -17.73 -17.57 12.04
N GLU A 84 -17.40 -17.07 13.19
CA GLU A 84 -17.52 -15.64 13.39
C GLU A 84 -16.45 -14.94 12.60
N LYS A 85 -16.84 -14.42 11.48
CA LYS A 85 -15.92 -13.67 10.66
C LYS A 85 -15.50 -12.41 11.41
N PRO A 86 -14.22 -12.02 11.28
CA PRO A 86 -13.76 -10.79 11.95
C PRO A 86 -14.61 -9.59 11.60
N VAL A 87 -15.13 -9.55 10.38
CA VAL A 87 -16.00 -8.45 9.94
C VAL A 87 -17.25 -8.37 10.80
N ASN A 88 -17.87 -9.51 11.09
CA ASN A 88 -19.08 -9.54 11.91
C ASN A 88 -18.83 -9.05 13.32
N LYS A 89 -17.71 -9.45 13.91
CA LYS A 89 -17.34 -8.99 15.24
C LYS A 89 -17.11 -7.49 15.26
N PHE A 90 -16.45 -7.00 14.23
CA PHE A 90 -16.16 -5.58 14.11
C PHE A 90 -17.46 -4.77 13.99
N LEU A 91 -18.39 -5.24 13.18
CA LEU A 91 -19.68 -4.57 13.00
C LEU A 91 -20.47 -4.54 14.30
N ARG A 92 -20.48 -5.65 15.05
CA ARG A 92 -21.13 -5.66 16.36
C ARG A 92 -20.52 -4.65 17.30
N PHE A 93 -19.21 -4.56 17.27
CA PHE A 93 -18.51 -3.61 18.12
C PHE A 93 -18.91 -2.18 17.79
N LEU A 94 -19.00 -1.86 16.50
CA LEU A 94 -19.40 -0.53 16.07
C LEU A 94 -20.85 -0.22 16.46
N GLU A 95 -21.72 -1.20 16.41
CA GLU A 95 -23.13 -1.00 16.76
C GLU A 95 -23.29 -0.68 18.24
N ARG A 96 -22.43 -1.20 19.07
CA ARG A 96 -22.46 -0.90 20.51
C ARG A 96 -21.92 0.48 20.82
N GLY A 97 -20.98 0.91 19.98
CA GLY A 97 -20.31 2.17 20.21
C GLY A 97 -21.20 3.35 19.99
#